data_d2f8d15f3c17569ac2efced8e9283a48
#
_entry.id   d2f8d15f3c17569ac2efced8e9283a48
#
_cell.length_a   1.000
_cell.length_b   1.000
_cell.length_c   1.000
_cell.angle_alpha   90.00
_cell.angle_beta   90.00
_cell.angle_gamma   90.00
#
_symmetry.space_group_name_H-M   'P 1'
#
loop_
_entity.id
_entity.type
_entity.pdbx_description
1 polymer ?
#
loop_
_entity_poly.entity_id
_entity_poly.type
_entity_poly.pdbx_seq_one_letter_code
_entity_poly.pdbx_strand_id
1 'polypeptide(L)'
;NPTNYNPYTNPENLIHRRNFLLYNMWQQGVISEEDYRNAAAQPLVLAEDTSKKNTSSVTSYFTDALFNEVVGDIMEKEGVDEATAQNMLYTGGYTIEATVNPKMQTAMENLMLNTDDAYFPAGWHEEEVTSISDDDVQVMNEDGTPKTRTGEDGTVYYYRNVRTQAAMVTLDYDGNVLAMVGGLGKKTKSLSLNRAYSVTRQTGSTIKPIGAYALGIEYGLVNWSTMLNNSPLYLKQDMVIRDEDYCRKNGLMGMSDTQLKAYPNAWRSWPRNYGGNYGDNSDLPLWNGLARSLNTIAIRVGDLVGASNIFNFVYNTLQLDTLDPSSDVGLAQMVMGSQTHGVTPTALAAAFQIFYDGQYTTPHLYTRVLDRDGNIYLENNSTSYQALTPQTAYVMNRLLKNVLYSNVGTASGRYPNSNGMESFGKTGTASDEKDLWFVGGTPYYVTAVWWGYDAPYDMTNTLSKNQAKTRTCVTAWKAYMEEVQKDLPYKPFPAADGVVERAYCTQSGLLAGPSCPSRATGYYRADDLPDTCNYSHSSGVTQAAQPAADQTTIPADTSGLDTD
;
A
#
# COMPACT_ATOMS: atom_id res chain seq x y z
N ASN A 1 -37.05 -19.30 -6.22
CA ASN A 1 -36.52 -18.12 -5.53
C ASN A 1 -36.64 -18.34 -4.02
N PRO A 2 -35.53 -18.53 -3.29
CA PRO A 2 -35.53 -18.78 -1.84
C PRO A 2 -36.28 -17.70 -1.05
N THR A 3 -36.14 -16.44 -1.44
CA THR A 3 -36.79 -15.31 -0.75
C THR A 3 -38.30 -15.41 -0.73
N ASN A 4 -38.95 -15.89 -1.83
CA ASN A 4 -40.39 -16.01 -1.91
C ASN A 4 -40.96 -17.15 -1.03
N TYR A 5 -40.14 -18.10 -0.62
CA TYR A 5 -40.51 -19.25 0.20
C TYR A 5 -39.82 -19.27 1.56
N ASN A 6 -39.26 -18.14 1.98
CA ASN A 6 -38.64 -18.02 3.29
C ASN A 6 -39.72 -18.23 4.38
N PRO A 7 -39.57 -19.21 5.27
CA PRO A 7 -40.60 -19.57 6.26
C PRO A 7 -40.87 -18.47 7.28
N TYR A 8 -39.91 -17.59 7.54
CA TYR A 8 -40.03 -16.50 8.53
C TYR A 8 -40.66 -15.24 7.96
N THR A 9 -40.46 -14.96 6.66
CA THR A 9 -40.96 -13.72 6.01
C THR A 9 -42.17 -13.96 5.15
N ASN A 10 -42.33 -15.18 4.56
CA ASN A 10 -43.41 -15.55 3.65
C ASN A 10 -43.97 -16.93 3.96
N PRO A 11 -44.46 -17.20 5.21
CA PRO A 11 -44.92 -18.52 5.64
C PRO A 11 -46.06 -19.08 4.80
N GLU A 12 -46.99 -18.22 4.35
CA GLU A 12 -48.10 -18.64 3.52
C GLU A 12 -47.64 -19.20 2.16
N ASN A 13 -46.70 -18.55 1.50
CA ASN A 13 -46.13 -19.02 0.24
C ASN A 13 -45.44 -20.38 0.41
N LEU A 14 -44.72 -20.58 1.52
CA LEU A 14 -44.09 -21.85 1.84
C LEU A 14 -45.14 -22.94 2.05
N ILE A 15 -46.22 -22.68 2.84
CA ILE A 15 -47.30 -23.64 3.08
C ILE A 15 -47.98 -24.03 1.76
N HIS A 16 -48.29 -23.05 0.90
CA HIS A 16 -48.85 -23.33 -0.42
C HIS A 16 -47.90 -24.21 -1.25
N ARG A 17 -46.63 -23.92 -1.26
CA ARG A 17 -45.62 -24.72 -1.99
C ARG A 17 -45.48 -26.11 -1.44
N ARG A 18 -45.47 -26.28 -0.10
CA ARG A 18 -45.44 -27.58 0.58
C ARG A 18 -46.66 -28.41 0.19
N ASN A 19 -47.86 -27.82 0.31
CA ASN A 19 -49.08 -28.54 0.06
C ASN A 19 -49.24 -28.93 -1.42
N PHE A 20 -48.77 -28.08 -2.34
CA PHE A 20 -48.71 -28.41 -3.77
C PHE A 20 -47.76 -29.58 -4.06
N LEU A 21 -46.60 -29.66 -3.40
CA LEU A 21 -45.68 -30.77 -3.55
C LEU A 21 -46.30 -32.08 -2.98
N LEU A 22 -46.90 -32.02 -1.78
CA LEU A 22 -47.57 -33.14 -1.17
C LEU A 22 -48.73 -33.66 -2.04
N TYR A 23 -49.53 -32.77 -2.64
CA TYR A 23 -50.56 -33.11 -3.59
C TYR A 23 -50.01 -33.88 -4.81
N ASN A 24 -48.93 -33.38 -5.42
CA ASN A 24 -48.28 -34.05 -6.55
C ASN A 24 -47.70 -35.42 -6.18
N MET A 25 -47.15 -35.59 -4.99
CA MET A 25 -46.63 -36.87 -4.48
C MET A 25 -47.77 -37.88 -4.31
N TRP A 26 -48.92 -37.45 -3.81
CA TRP A 26 -50.12 -38.29 -3.76
C TRP A 26 -50.61 -38.65 -5.16
N GLN A 27 -50.78 -37.70 -6.07
CA GLN A 27 -51.23 -37.95 -7.45
C GLN A 27 -50.32 -38.93 -8.20
N GLN A 28 -49.04 -38.93 -7.89
CA GLN A 28 -48.03 -39.83 -8.47
C GLN A 28 -47.93 -41.18 -7.72
N GLY A 29 -48.72 -41.37 -6.69
CA GLY A 29 -48.72 -42.62 -5.90
C GLY A 29 -47.51 -42.82 -4.99
N VAL A 30 -46.74 -41.74 -4.74
CA VAL A 30 -45.54 -41.76 -3.87
C VAL A 30 -45.97 -41.83 -2.39
N ILE A 31 -47.08 -41.18 -2.03
CA ILE A 31 -47.70 -41.22 -0.69
C ILE A 31 -49.18 -41.55 -0.80
N SER A 32 -49.74 -42.04 0.29
CA SER A 32 -51.20 -42.33 0.36
C SER A 32 -52.01 -41.02 0.46
N GLU A 33 -53.31 -41.08 0.18
CA GLU A 33 -54.23 -39.96 0.39
C GLU A 33 -54.30 -39.57 1.86
N GLU A 34 -54.23 -40.51 2.75
CA GLU A 34 -54.22 -40.29 4.20
C GLU A 34 -52.98 -39.56 4.65
N ASP A 35 -51.80 -39.95 4.15
CA ASP A 35 -50.53 -39.26 4.43
C ASP A 35 -50.53 -37.83 3.88
N TYR A 36 -51.05 -37.63 2.65
CA TYR A 36 -51.21 -36.30 2.08
C TYR A 36 -52.07 -35.40 2.96
N ARG A 37 -53.26 -35.88 3.36
CA ARG A 37 -54.18 -35.09 4.19
C ARG A 37 -53.61 -34.79 5.56
N ASN A 38 -52.96 -35.74 6.19
CA ASN A 38 -52.33 -35.59 7.49
C ASN A 38 -51.15 -34.59 7.43
N ALA A 39 -50.29 -34.72 6.44
CA ALA A 39 -49.15 -33.83 6.27
C ALA A 39 -49.54 -32.38 5.87
N ALA A 40 -50.56 -32.23 5.00
CA ALA A 40 -51.06 -30.93 4.60
C ALA A 40 -51.78 -30.16 5.73
N ALA A 41 -52.40 -30.90 6.65
CA ALA A 41 -53.09 -30.32 7.82
C ALA A 41 -52.14 -29.90 8.94
N GLN A 42 -50.88 -30.35 8.93
CA GLN A 42 -49.92 -29.96 9.97
C GLN A 42 -49.59 -28.49 9.91
N PRO A 43 -49.61 -27.76 11.05
CA PRO A 43 -49.15 -26.39 11.09
C PRO A 43 -47.66 -26.30 10.78
N LEU A 44 -47.22 -25.16 10.22
CA LEU A 44 -45.82 -24.88 10.07
C LEU A 44 -45.22 -24.55 11.45
N VAL A 45 -44.40 -25.47 11.96
CA VAL A 45 -43.66 -25.26 13.22
C VAL A 45 -42.24 -24.92 12.85
N LEU A 46 -41.85 -23.67 13.08
CA LEU A 46 -40.48 -23.19 12.85
C LEU A 46 -39.72 -23.30 14.17
N ALA A 47 -38.45 -23.65 14.08
CA ALA A 47 -37.51 -23.36 15.16
C ALA A 47 -37.51 -21.87 15.45
N GLU A 48 -37.20 -21.47 16.68
CA GLU A 48 -37.00 -20.04 16.97
C GLU A 48 -36.04 -19.44 15.91
N ASP A 49 -36.46 -18.32 15.31
CA ASP A 49 -35.63 -17.61 14.38
C ASP A 49 -34.39 -17.08 15.11
N THR A 50 -33.37 -17.93 15.20
CA THR A 50 -32.07 -17.58 15.79
C THR A 50 -31.34 -16.51 14.98
N SER A 51 -31.77 -16.27 13.72
CA SER A 51 -31.24 -15.15 12.92
C SER A 51 -31.65 -13.79 13.48
N LYS A 52 -32.76 -13.72 14.23
CA LYS A 52 -33.19 -12.51 14.96
C LYS A 52 -32.57 -12.38 16.36
N LYS A 53 -32.09 -13.48 16.94
CA LYS A 53 -31.31 -13.46 18.20
C LYS A 53 -29.82 -13.29 17.94
N ASN A 54 -29.34 -13.72 16.80
CA ASN A 54 -28.09 -13.25 16.23
C ASN A 54 -28.41 -11.95 15.45
N THR A 55 -28.44 -10.82 16.15
CA THR A 55 -27.79 -9.65 15.57
C THR A 55 -26.38 -10.14 15.31
N SER A 56 -26.13 -10.65 14.09
CA SER A 56 -24.79 -10.98 13.66
C SER A 56 -24.01 -9.70 13.89
N SER A 57 -23.17 -9.69 14.91
CA SER A 57 -22.30 -8.56 15.15
C SER A 57 -21.55 -8.39 13.85
N VAL A 58 -21.65 -7.21 13.24
CA VAL A 58 -20.92 -6.92 12.02
C VAL A 58 -19.46 -7.28 12.27
N THR A 59 -18.92 -8.19 11.47
CA THR A 59 -17.55 -8.66 11.62
C THR A 59 -16.56 -7.51 11.34
N SER A 60 -15.39 -7.54 11.97
CA SER A 60 -14.33 -6.55 11.70
C SER A 60 -13.79 -6.71 10.26
N TYR A 61 -13.10 -5.70 9.75
CA TYR A 61 -12.39 -5.83 8.47
C TYR A 61 -11.32 -6.93 8.50
N PHE A 62 -10.68 -7.12 9.65
CA PHE A 62 -9.75 -8.23 9.85
C PHE A 62 -10.45 -9.59 9.71
N THR A 63 -11.60 -9.77 10.39
CA THR A 63 -12.34 -11.03 10.32
C THR A 63 -12.84 -11.34 8.92
N ASP A 64 -13.27 -10.32 8.16
CA ASP A 64 -13.67 -10.50 6.76
C ASP A 64 -12.49 -10.94 5.87
N ALA A 65 -11.31 -10.34 6.07
CA ALA A 65 -10.10 -10.74 5.33
C ALA A 65 -9.67 -12.16 5.72
N LEU A 66 -9.67 -12.48 7.02
CA LEU A 66 -9.38 -13.82 7.54
C LEU A 66 -10.32 -14.88 6.94
N PHE A 67 -11.62 -14.57 6.86
CA PHE A 67 -12.60 -15.47 6.23
C PHE A 67 -12.20 -15.76 4.78
N ASN A 68 -11.87 -14.74 4.01
CA ASN A 68 -11.50 -14.90 2.60
C ASN A 68 -10.18 -15.68 2.42
N GLU A 69 -9.17 -15.44 3.29
CA GLU A 69 -7.90 -16.17 3.25
C GLU A 69 -8.13 -17.67 3.54
N VAL A 70 -8.84 -17.99 4.62
CA VAL A 70 -9.12 -19.39 4.97
C VAL A 70 -9.97 -20.09 3.90
N VAL A 71 -10.95 -19.40 3.29
CA VAL A 71 -11.73 -19.95 2.17
C VAL A 71 -10.83 -20.26 0.98
N GLY A 72 -9.92 -19.34 0.62
CA GLY A 72 -8.93 -19.55 -0.45
C GLY A 72 -8.07 -20.78 -0.20
N ASP A 73 -7.54 -20.94 1.01
CA ASP A 73 -6.69 -22.08 1.38
C ASP A 73 -7.47 -23.41 1.41
N ILE A 74 -8.74 -23.38 1.79
CA ILE A 74 -9.62 -24.57 1.67
C ILE A 74 -9.84 -24.93 0.20
N MET A 75 -10.10 -23.94 -0.67
CA MET A 75 -10.24 -24.17 -2.12
C MET A 75 -8.99 -24.81 -2.71
N GLU A 76 -7.82 -24.33 -2.36
CA GLU A 76 -6.54 -24.87 -2.84
C GLU A 76 -6.31 -26.30 -2.33
N LYS A 77 -6.50 -26.53 -1.02
CA LYS A 77 -6.29 -27.83 -0.40
C LYS A 77 -7.22 -28.91 -0.90
N GLU A 78 -8.52 -28.61 -0.99
CA GLU A 78 -9.57 -29.59 -1.30
C GLU A 78 -9.90 -29.65 -2.80
N GLY A 79 -9.44 -28.69 -3.60
CA GLY A 79 -9.75 -28.60 -5.03
C GLY A 79 -11.22 -28.30 -5.31
N VAL A 80 -11.87 -27.49 -4.46
CA VAL A 80 -13.31 -27.18 -4.53
C VAL A 80 -13.53 -25.71 -4.93
N ASP A 81 -14.77 -25.40 -5.34
CA ASP A 81 -15.17 -24.03 -5.61
C ASP A 81 -15.40 -23.22 -4.32
N GLU A 82 -15.47 -21.91 -4.46
CA GLU A 82 -15.62 -20.96 -3.35
C GLU A 82 -16.88 -21.24 -2.51
N ALA A 83 -18.02 -21.52 -3.15
CA ALA A 83 -19.27 -21.78 -2.44
C ALA A 83 -19.18 -23.03 -1.58
N THR A 84 -18.51 -24.07 -2.07
CA THR A 84 -18.25 -25.32 -1.33
C THR A 84 -17.30 -25.06 -0.16
N ALA A 85 -16.18 -24.33 -0.39
CA ALA A 85 -15.22 -23.99 0.66
C ALA A 85 -15.86 -23.14 1.77
N GLN A 86 -16.68 -22.14 1.41
CA GLN A 86 -17.46 -21.35 2.38
C GLN A 86 -18.40 -22.22 3.21
N ASN A 87 -19.12 -23.15 2.56
CA ASN A 87 -20.01 -24.07 3.28
C ASN A 87 -19.22 -24.98 4.23
N MET A 88 -18.05 -25.48 3.80
CA MET A 88 -17.16 -26.27 4.66
C MET A 88 -16.72 -25.46 5.87
N LEU A 89 -16.32 -24.21 5.68
CA LEU A 89 -15.90 -23.33 6.77
C LEU A 89 -17.03 -23.08 7.78
N TYR A 90 -18.27 -22.83 7.33
CA TYR A 90 -19.41 -22.59 8.20
C TYR A 90 -19.90 -23.84 8.94
N THR A 91 -19.79 -25.02 8.32
CA THR A 91 -20.37 -26.26 8.87
C THR A 91 -19.31 -27.17 9.48
N GLY A 92 -18.03 -26.97 9.16
CA GLY A 92 -16.91 -27.83 9.55
C GLY A 92 -16.63 -27.86 11.04
N GLY A 93 -17.01 -26.81 11.79
CA GLY A 93 -16.73 -26.68 13.22
C GLY A 93 -15.26 -26.44 13.51
N TYR A 94 -14.61 -25.73 12.62
CA TYR A 94 -13.19 -25.37 12.73
C TYR A 94 -12.92 -24.36 13.84
N THR A 95 -11.70 -24.42 14.39
CA THR A 95 -11.14 -23.38 15.25
C THR A 95 -9.98 -22.71 14.52
N ILE A 96 -10.05 -21.40 14.33
CA ILE A 96 -9.03 -20.62 13.62
C ILE A 96 -8.19 -19.84 14.63
N GLU A 97 -6.88 -20.09 14.63
CA GLU A 97 -5.91 -19.34 15.43
C GLU A 97 -5.44 -18.12 14.63
N ALA A 98 -6.13 -16.99 14.82
CA ALA A 98 -5.90 -15.76 14.09
C ALA A 98 -4.72 -14.96 14.66
N THR A 99 -4.04 -14.19 13.81
CA THR A 99 -2.89 -13.32 14.20
C THR A 99 -3.33 -12.00 14.82
N VAL A 100 -4.61 -11.66 14.78
CA VAL A 100 -5.13 -10.38 15.26
C VAL A 100 -4.73 -10.10 16.71
N ASN A 101 -4.27 -8.87 16.96
CA ASN A 101 -4.16 -8.33 18.31
C ASN A 101 -5.42 -7.50 18.63
N PRO A 102 -6.32 -7.97 19.52
CA PRO A 102 -7.60 -7.31 19.76
C PRO A 102 -7.47 -5.86 20.27
N LYS A 103 -6.42 -5.55 21.03
CA LYS A 103 -6.18 -4.18 21.52
C LYS A 103 -5.77 -3.26 20.37
N MET A 104 -4.89 -3.73 19.49
CA MET A 104 -4.45 -2.98 18.32
C MET A 104 -5.58 -2.80 17.31
N GLN A 105 -6.38 -3.84 17.08
CA GLN A 105 -7.57 -3.77 16.22
C GLN A 105 -8.56 -2.72 16.74
N THR A 106 -8.89 -2.76 18.02
CA THR A 106 -9.79 -1.79 18.66
C THR A 106 -9.23 -0.36 18.57
N ALA A 107 -7.93 -0.16 18.81
CA ALA A 107 -7.30 1.15 18.70
C ALA A 107 -7.39 1.69 17.26
N MET A 108 -7.16 0.84 16.27
CA MET A 108 -7.26 1.21 14.85
C MET A 108 -8.71 1.54 14.47
N GLU A 109 -9.68 0.71 14.87
CA GLU A 109 -11.10 0.96 14.64
C GLU A 109 -11.55 2.31 15.24
N ASN A 110 -11.16 2.60 16.48
CA ASN A 110 -11.47 3.86 17.15
C ASN A 110 -10.89 5.07 16.41
N LEU A 111 -9.64 4.99 15.93
CA LEU A 111 -9.04 6.05 15.13
C LEU A 111 -9.77 6.22 13.79
N MET A 112 -10.12 5.11 13.15
CA MET A 112 -10.77 5.10 11.82
C MET A 112 -12.28 5.44 11.88
N LEU A 113 -12.90 5.52 13.08
CA LEU A 113 -14.20 6.19 13.22
C LEU A 113 -14.13 7.63 12.74
N ASN A 114 -12.96 8.24 12.84
CA ASN A 114 -12.68 9.59 12.33
C ASN A 114 -13.72 10.63 12.77
N THR A 115 -14.12 10.56 14.05
CA THR A 115 -15.13 11.47 14.62
C THR A 115 -14.72 12.91 14.36
N ASP A 116 -15.66 13.72 13.88
CA ASP A 116 -15.46 15.13 13.52
C ASP A 116 -14.29 15.36 12.52
N ASP A 117 -14.03 14.40 11.66
CA ASP A 117 -12.93 14.42 10.67
C ASP A 117 -11.55 14.70 11.28
N ALA A 118 -11.33 14.19 12.49
CA ALA A 118 -10.15 14.49 13.32
C ALA A 118 -8.81 14.15 12.65
N TYR A 119 -8.77 13.10 11.84
CA TYR A 119 -7.57 12.63 11.15
C TYR A 119 -7.66 12.76 9.64
N PHE A 120 -8.82 12.47 9.06
CA PHE A 120 -9.03 12.41 7.62
C PHE A 120 -10.15 13.37 7.23
N PRO A 121 -9.83 14.49 6.58
CA PRO A 121 -10.86 15.42 6.07
C PRO A 121 -11.85 14.73 5.14
N ALA A 122 -13.15 15.01 5.29
CA ALA A 122 -14.22 14.33 4.55
C ALA A 122 -14.13 14.51 3.03
N GLY A 123 -13.71 15.69 2.57
CA GLY A 123 -13.51 15.94 1.14
C GLY A 123 -14.70 15.54 0.27
N TRP A 124 -15.91 16.06 0.56
CA TRP A 124 -17.10 15.74 -0.21
C TRP A 124 -17.04 16.29 -1.63
N HIS A 125 -17.42 15.48 -2.63
CA HIS A 125 -17.70 15.94 -3.99
C HIS A 125 -18.88 15.18 -4.60
N GLU A 126 -19.48 15.75 -5.64
CA GLU A 126 -20.55 15.10 -6.41
C GLU A 126 -19.94 14.20 -7.50
N GLU A 127 -20.44 13.00 -7.60
CA GLU A 127 -20.11 12.04 -8.66
C GLU A 127 -21.35 11.72 -9.49
N GLU A 128 -21.20 11.74 -10.82
CA GLU A 128 -22.25 11.35 -11.75
C GLU A 128 -22.21 9.84 -11.99
N VAL A 129 -23.34 9.16 -11.81
CA VAL A 129 -23.47 7.71 -11.96
C VAL A 129 -24.74 7.34 -12.74
N THR A 130 -24.76 6.14 -13.31
CA THR A 130 -25.94 5.66 -14.07
C THR A 130 -26.99 4.97 -13.19
N SER A 131 -26.66 4.69 -11.95
CA SER A 131 -27.59 4.10 -10.97
C SER A 131 -27.22 4.52 -9.55
N ILE A 132 -28.20 4.59 -8.67
CA ILE A 132 -28.05 4.86 -7.23
C ILE A 132 -28.33 3.56 -6.48
N SER A 133 -27.48 3.24 -5.51
CA SER A 133 -27.69 2.14 -4.56
C SER A 133 -28.27 2.67 -3.24
N ASP A 134 -28.78 1.77 -2.40
CA ASP A 134 -29.34 2.12 -1.09
C ASP A 134 -28.30 2.73 -0.11
N ASP A 135 -27.01 2.53 -0.40
CA ASP A 135 -25.90 3.04 0.42
C ASP A 135 -25.40 4.41 -0.08
N ASP A 136 -25.86 4.89 -1.23
CA ASP A 136 -25.45 6.17 -1.81
C ASP A 136 -26.15 7.36 -1.15
N VAL A 137 -25.39 8.42 -0.89
CA VAL A 137 -25.94 9.72 -0.48
C VAL A 137 -26.30 10.50 -1.73
N GLN A 138 -27.55 10.34 -2.19
CA GLN A 138 -28.02 10.99 -3.41
C GLN A 138 -28.03 12.51 -3.26
N VAL A 139 -27.60 13.23 -4.29
CA VAL A 139 -27.70 14.69 -4.36
C VAL A 139 -29.12 15.08 -4.75
N MET A 140 -29.71 16.01 -4.00
CA MET A 140 -31.06 16.52 -4.19
C MET A 140 -31.00 17.96 -4.67
N ASN A 141 -31.97 18.34 -5.50
CA ASN A 141 -32.25 19.73 -5.86
C ASN A 141 -32.88 20.47 -4.67
N GLU A 142 -32.98 21.80 -4.74
CA GLU A 142 -33.60 22.65 -3.69
C GLU A 142 -35.07 22.30 -3.44
N ASP A 143 -35.78 21.77 -4.45
CA ASP A 143 -37.17 21.33 -4.35
C ASP A 143 -37.34 19.91 -3.74
N GLY A 144 -36.28 19.26 -3.34
CA GLY A 144 -36.28 17.91 -2.77
C GLY A 144 -36.36 16.79 -3.80
N THR A 145 -36.27 17.08 -5.10
CA THR A 145 -36.18 16.04 -6.15
C THR A 145 -34.73 15.59 -6.35
N PRO A 146 -34.51 14.32 -6.79
CA PRO A 146 -33.16 13.86 -7.14
C PRO A 146 -32.53 14.72 -8.24
N LYS A 147 -31.26 15.12 -8.05
CA LYS A 147 -30.48 15.77 -9.11
C LYS A 147 -30.15 14.72 -10.17
N THR A 148 -30.60 15.01 -11.40
CA THR A 148 -30.41 14.13 -12.56
C THR A 148 -30.01 14.92 -13.81
N ARG A 149 -29.41 14.23 -14.77
CA ARG A 149 -29.12 14.72 -16.12
C ARG A 149 -29.47 13.62 -17.12
N THR A 150 -30.14 13.99 -18.22
CA THR A 150 -30.38 13.05 -19.33
C THR A 150 -29.33 13.28 -20.41
N GLY A 151 -28.64 12.23 -20.81
CA GLY A 151 -27.68 12.23 -21.92
C GLY A 151 -28.38 12.34 -23.28
N GLU A 152 -27.61 12.60 -24.33
CA GLU A 152 -28.11 12.67 -25.70
C GLU A 152 -28.67 11.33 -26.20
N ASP A 153 -28.19 10.22 -25.64
CA ASP A 153 -28.65 8.84 -25.89
C ASP A 153 -29.89 8.44 -25.07
N GLY A 154 -30.43 9.35 -24.26
CA GLY A 154 -31.57 9.11 -23.39
C GLY A 154 -31.19 8.46 -22.03
N THR A 155 -29.93 8.21 -21.76
CA THR A 155 -29.46 7.67 -20.46
C THR A 155 -29.68 8.70 -19.36
N VAL A 156 -30.31 8.27 -18.24
CA VAL A 156 -30.50 9.14 -17.08
C VAL A 156 -29.30 8.94 -16.14
N TYR A 157 -28.63 10.04 -15.84
CA TYR A 157 -27.53 10.09 -14.88
C TYR A 157 -28.04 10.70 -13.58
N TYR A 158 -27.59 10.14 -12.46
CA TYR A 158 -27.87 10.57 -11.10
C TYR A 158 -26.60 11.15 -10.49
N TYR A 159 -26.74 11.97 -9.46
CA TYR A 159 -25.60 12.50 -8.71
C TYR A 159 -25.62 11.98 -7.29
N ARG A 160 -24.49 11.50 -6.81
CA ARG A 160 -24.27 11.11 -5.42
C ARG A 160 -23.13 11.90 -4.79
N ASN A 161 -23.23 12.14 -3.49
CA ASN A 161 -22.15 12.70 -2.72
C ASN A 161 -21.20 11.57 -2.29
N VAL A 162 -19.96 11.67 -2.68
CA VAL A 162 -18.89 10.77 -2.25
C VAL A 162 -17.90 11.50 -1.36
N ARG A 163 -17.32 10.79 -0.40
CA ARG A 163 -16.29 11.34 0.48
C ARG A 163 -15.02 10.51 0.40
N THR A 164 -13.92 11.11 0.84
CA THR A 164 -12.66 10.38 0.98
C THR A 164 -12.81 9.16 1.89
N GLN A 165 -12.02 8.15 1.62
CA GLN A 165 -11.88 6.94 2.39
C GLN A 165 -10.42 6.78 2.85
N ALA A 166 -10.21 5.93 3.84
CA ALA A 166 -8.87 5.55 4.26
C ALA A 166 -8.81 4.06 4.60
N ALA A 167 -7.61 3.52 4.55
CA ALA A 167 -7.34 2.16 4.99
C ALA A 167 -6.03 2.13 5.80
N MET A 168 -5.98 1.23 6.76
CA MET A 168 -4.84 1.07 7.65
C MET A 168 -4.62 -0.40 7.97
N VAL A 169 -3.35 -0.82 8.00
CA VAL A 169 -2.95 -2.18 8.34
C VAL A 169 -1.64 -2.17 9.09
N THR A 170 -1.52 -3.04 10.08
CA THR A 170 -0.30 -3.21 10.89
C THR A 170 0.13 -4.67 10.91
N LEU A 171 1.42 -4.89 10.65
CA LEU A 171 2.09 -6.17 10.73
C LEU A 171 3.21 -6.11 11.78
N ASP A 172 3.56 -7.27 12.36
CA ASP A 172 4.88 -7.45 12.96
C ASP A 172 5.91 -7.90 11.91
N TYR A 173 7.13 -8.19 12.35
CA TYR A 173 8.22 -8.61 11.44
C TYR A 173 8.27 -10.12 11.20
N ASP A 174 7.35 -10.87 11.80
CA ASP A 174 7.10 -12.28 11.51
C ASP A 174 5.98 -12.47 10.46
N GLY A 175 5.46 -11.37 9.88
CA GLY A 175 4.41 -11.37 8.86
C GLY A 175 2.99 -11.45 9.42
N ASN A 176 2.82 -11.52 10.73
CA ASN A 176 1.48 -11.53 11.32
C ASN A 176 0.77 -10.19 11.07
N VAL A 177 -0.39 -10.22 10.43
CA VAL A 177 -1.29 -9.07 10.37
C VAL A 177 -1.99 -8.91 11.72
N LEU A 178 -1.66 -7.87 12.46
CA LEU A 178 -2.12 -7.67 13.83
C LEU A 178 -3.38 -6.82 13.93
N ALA A 179 -3.61 -5.92 12.97
CA ALA A 179 -4.79 -5.07 12.90
C ALA A 179 -5.03 -4.61 11.47
N MET A 180 -6.31 -4.47 11.08
CA MET A 180 -6.69 -4.05 9.74
C MET A 180 -8.03 -3.33 9.75
N VAL A 181 -8.10 -2.15 9.12
CA VAL A 181 -9.35 -1.42 8.86
C VAL A 181 -9.35 -0.89 7.43
N GLY A 182 -10.36 -1.27 6.65
CA GLY A 182 -10.46 -0.97 5.22
C GLY A 182 -11.42 0.15 4.85
N GLY A 183 -11.83 1.01 5.80
CA GLY A 183 -12.71 2.15 5.50
C GLY A 183 -12.91 3.08 6.69
N LEU A 184 -13.31 4.32 6.41
CA LEU A 184 -13.63 5.33 7.43
C LEU A 184 -15.05 5.16 7.98
N GLY A 185 -15.21 5.48 9.26
CA GLY A 185 -16.46 5.42 9.96
C GLY A 185 -16.80 4.02 10.50
N LYS A 186 -18.00 3.90 11.08
CA LYS A 186 -18.46 2.63 11.64
C LYS A 186 -18.78 1.65 10.52
N LYS A 187 -18.18 0.47 10.57
CA LYS A 187 -18.54 -0.64 9.67
C LYS A 187 -19.95 -1.13 9.97
N THR A 188 -20.81 -1.21 8.96
CA THR A 188 -22.23 -1.54 9.10
C THR A 188 -22.64 -2.88 8.49
N LYS A 189 -21.79 -3.46 7.64
CA LYS A 189 -22.05 -4.73 6.95
C LYS A 189 -20.81 -5.62 7.03
N SER A 190 -20.99 -6.93 7.23
CA SER A 190 -19.94 -7.93 7.08
C SER A 190 -19.59 -8.11 5.60
N LEU A 191 -18.37 -8.57 5.32
CA LEU A 191 -17.83 -8.79 3.97
C LEU A 191 -17.97 -7.56 3.04
N SER A 192 -17.87 -6.36 3.62
CA SER A 192 -17.86 -5.13 2.86
C SER A 192 -16.49 -4.84 2.28
N LEU A 193 -16.43 -3.91 1.30
CA LEU A 193 -15.17 -3.53 0.62
C LEU A 193 -14.06 -3.22 1.63
N ASN A 194 -13.02 -4.03 1.62
CA ASN A 194 -11.84 -3.90 2.47
C ASN A 194 -10.67 -3.31 1.69
N ARG A 195 -10.49 -1.98 1.77
CA ARG A 195 -9.44 -1.27 1.02
C ARG A 195 -8.02 -1.58 1.52
N ALA A 196 -7.88 -2.12 2.72
CA ALA A 196 -6.59 -2.54 3.23
C ALA A 196 -6.08 -3.83 2.59
N TYR A 197 -7.00 -4.71 2.15
CA TYR A 197 -6.69 -6.08 1.72
C TYR A 197 -6.93 -6.32 0.22
N SER A 198 -8.02 -5.78 -0.35
CA SER A 198 -8.47 -6.15 -1.69
C SER A 198 -8.46 -5.01 -2.72
N VAL A 199 -8.09 -3.78 -2.33
CA VAL A 199 -8.09 -2.64 -3.25
C VAL A 199 -6.66 -2.16 -3.50
N THR A 200 -6.27 -2.19 -4.77
CA THR A 200 -4.95 -1.72 -5.21
C THR A 200 -4.97 -0.22 -5.51
N ARG A 201 -3.88 0.47 -5.19
CA ARG A 201 -3.68 1.91 -5.39
C ARG A 201 -2.26 2.21 -5.83
N GLN A 202 -2.09 3.24 -6.64
CA GLN A 202 -0.76 3.74 -7.00
C GLN A 202 0.01 4.14 -5.75
N THR A 203 1.23 3.63 -5.61
CA THR A 203 2.04 3.83 -4.40
C THR A 203 2.62 5.24 -4.28
N GLY A 204 2.71 5.97 -5.39
CA GLY A 204 3.47 7.21 -5.43
C GLY A 204 4.89 7.01 -4.88
N SER A 205 5.39 7.99 -4.16
CA SER A 205 6.78 7.98 -3.65
C SER A 205 7.07 6.94 -2.56
N THR A 206 6.12 6.11 -2.10
CA THR A 206 6.43 5.02 -1.16
C THR A 206 7.19 3.87 -1.81
N ILE A 207 7.14 3.73 -3.14
CA ILE A 207 7.92 2.71 -3.87
C ILE A 207 9.43 3.00 -3.86
N LYS A 208 9.85 4.28 -3.75
CA LYS A 208 11.25 4.69 -3.86
C LYS A 208 12.21 3.90 -2.96
N PRO A 209 11.93 3.77 -1.64
CA PRO A 209 12.83 3.04 -0.75
C PRO A 209 12.98 1.58 -1.08
N ILE A 210 11.87 0.88 -1.36
CA ILE A 210 11.86 -0.58 -1.56
C ILE A 210 12.42 -1.01 -2.91
N GLY A 211 12.47 -0.11 -3.87
CA GLY A 211 13.02 -0.37 -5.20
C GLY A 211 14.37 0.30 -5.39
N ALA A 212 14.35 1.54 -5.86
CA ALA A 212 15.56 2.23 -6.31
C ALA A 212 16.64 2.38 -5.23
N TYR A 213 16.28 2.89 -4.04
CA TYR A 213 17.28 3.17 -3.00
C TYR A 213 17.84 1.91 -2.34
N ALA A 214 16.98 0.93 -2.01
CA ALA A 214 17.43 -0.31 -1.40
C ALA A 214 18.41 -1.05 -2.31
N LEU A 215 18.04 -1.24 -3.58
CA LEU A 215 18.91 -1.91 -4.55
C LEU A 215 20.15 -1.08 -4.91
N GLY A 216 20.03 0.25 -4.95
CA GLY A 216 21.16 1.14 -5.15
C GLY A 216 22.24 0.97 -4.07
N ILE A 217 21.84 0.82 -2.81
CA ILE A 217 22.75 0.53 -1.67
C ILE A 217 23.21 -0.94 -1.72
N GLU A 218 22.31 -1.89 -2.01
CA GLU A 218 22.63 -3.31 -2.03
C GLU A 218 23.70 -3.64 -3.06
N TYR A 219 23.63 -3.02 -4.22
CA TYR A 219 24.58 -3.23 -5.33
C TYR A 219 25.83 -2.34 -5.24
N GLY A 220 25.97 -1.49 -4.21
CA GLY A 220 27.11 -0.57 -4.06
C GLY A 220 27.14 0.54 -5.14
N LEU A 221 26.00 0.85 -5.77
CA LEU A 221 25.91 1.90 -6.79
C LEU A 221 25.83 3.30 -6.19
N VAL A 222 25.28 3.40 -4.99
CA VAL A 222 25.16 4.62 -4.19
C VAL A 222 25.32 4.28 -2.71
N ASN A 223 25.76 5.27 -1.94
CA ASN A 223 25.86 5.17 -0.48
C ASN A 223 25.21 6.39 0.20
N TRP A 224 25.25 6.45 1.52
CA TRP A 224 24.64 7.50 2.33
C TRP A 224 24.88 8.93 1.82
N SER A 225 26.10 9.24 1.43
CA SER A 225 26.55 10.60 1.09
C SER A 225 26.83 10.80 -0.40
N THR A 226 26.51 9.82 -1.26
CA THR A 226 26.64 9.98 -2.71
C THR A 226 25.96 11.26 -3.16
N MET A 227 26.72 12.16 -3.78
CA MET A 227 26.22 13.45 -4.27
C MET A 227 25.53 13.25 -5.61
N LEU A 228 24.27 13.65 -5.68
CA LEU A 228 23.44 13.56 -6.87
C LEU A 228 22.83 14.92 -7.21
N ASN A 229 22.85 15.26 -8.48
CA ASN A 229 22.37 16.55 -8.95
C ASN A 229 20.84 16.61 -8.98
N ASN A 230 20.25 17.67 -8.41
CA ASN A 230 18.81 17.92 -8.37
C ASN A 230 18.33 18.71 -9.61
N SER A 231 18.93 18.52 -10.77
CA SER A 231 18.40 19.04 -12.03
C SER A 231 17.46 18.05 -12.69
N PRO A 232 16.60 18.49 -13.61
CA PRO A 232 15.81 17.57 -14.41
C PRO A 232 16.71 16.69 -15.27
N LEU A 233 16.22 15.52 -15.57
CA LEU A 233 16.70 14.68 -16.65
C LEU A 233 15.86 14.98 -17.89
N TYR A 234 16.26 14.42 -19.01
CA TYR A 234 15.55 14.62 -20.27
C TYR A 234 15.07 13.27 -20.80
N LEU A 235 13.76 13.17 -21.00
CA LEU A 235 13.09 11.96 -21.46
C LEU A 235 12.72 12.10 -22.92
N LYS A 236 13.07 11.10 -23.72
CA LYS A 236 12.60 10.90 -25.09
C LYS A 236 11.43 9.92 -25.10
N GLN A 237 10.71 9.88 -26.21
CA GLN A 237 9.52 9.04 -26.38
C GLN A 237 9.79 7.53 -26.13
N ASP A 238 11.02 7.09 -26.37
CA ASP A 238 11.50 5.72 -26.16
C ASP A 238 12.10 5.46 -24.77
N MET A 239 11.82 6.32 -23.79
CA MET A 239 12.26 6.20 -22.39
C MET A 239 13.77 6.33 -22.15
N VAL A 240 14.53 6.83 -23.11
CA VAL A 240 15.97 7.07 -22.92
C VAL A 240 16.17 8.34 -22.10
N ILE A 241 16.78 8.20 -20.94
CA ILE A 241 17.14 9.33 -20.07
C ILE A 241 18.50 9.89 -20.47
N ARG A 242 18.59 11.23 -20.59
CA ARG A 242 19.83 11.95 -20.87
C ARG A 242 19.95 13.15 -19.96
N ASP A 243 21.17 13.50 -19.64
CA ASP A 243 21.50 14.66 -18.80
C ASP A 243 21.51 15.99 -19.57
N GLU A 244 21.70 17.06 -18.84
CA GLU A 244 21.74 18.42 -19.39
C GLU A 244 22.87 18.60 -20.41
N ASP A 245 24.04 17.98 -20.17
CA ASP A 245 25.17 18.08 -21.09
C ASP A 245 24.88 17.45 -22.45
N TYR A 246 24.21 16.33 -22.47
CA TYR A 246 23.75 15.72 -23.72
C TYR A 246 22.77 16.65 -24.47
N CYS A 247 21.81 17.23 -23.74
CA CYS A 247 20.84 18.15 -24.34
C CYS A 247 21.50 19.43 -24.86
N ARG A 248 22.47 19.95 -24.15
CA ARG A 248 23.26 21.11 -24.60
C ARG A 248 24.04 20.82 -25.87
N LYS A 249 24.74 19.68 -25.93
CA LYS A 249 25.50 19.25 -27.11
C LYS A 249 24.63 19.04 -28.34
N ASN A 250 23.36 18.69 -28.16
CA ASN A 250 22.42 18.41 -29.25
C ASN A 250 21.45 19.58 -29.53
N GLY A 251 21.67 20.77 -28.96
CA GLY A 251 20.88 21.97 -29.23
C GLY A 251 19.43 21.91 -28.69
N LEU A 252 19.19 21.09 -27.69
CA LEU A 252 17.85 20.84 -27.12
C LEU A 252 17.54 21.76 -25.93
N MET A 253 18.51 22.59 -25.50
CA MET A 253 18.36 23.47 -24.36
C MET A 253 17.48 24.67 -24.67
N GLY A 254 16.67 25.06 -23.68
CA GLY A 254 15.86 26.29 -23.76
C GLY A 254 14.56 26.16 -24.55
N MET A 255 14.22 24.96 -25.06
CA MET A 255 12.91 24.72 -25.67
C MET A 255 11.83 24.57 -24.59
N SER A 256 10.71 25.26 -24.78
CA SER A 256 9.52 25.06 -23.93
C SER A 256 8.89 23.68 -24.16
N ASP A 257 8.13 23.18 -23.16
CA ASP A 257 7.39 21.91 -23.30
C ASP A 257 6.50 21.88 -24.57
N THR A 258 5.98 23.03 -24.98
CA THR A 258 5.17 23.17 -26.20
C THR A 258 6.03 23.02 -27.46
N GLN A 259 7.22 23.59 -27.47
CA GLN A 259 8.16 23.45 -28.59
C GLN A 259 8.69 22.00 -28.67
N LEU A 260 8.98 21.37 -27.52
CA LEU A 260 9.41 19.98 -27.45
C LEU A 260 8.32 19.01 -27.96
N LYS A 261 7.06 19.28 -27.69
CA LYS A 261 5.93 18.48 -28.20
C LYS A 261 5.75 18.55 -29.72
N ALA A 262 6.19 19.65 -30.34
CA ALA A 262 6.09 19.86 -31.79
C ALA A 262 7.15 19.07 -32.59
N TYR A 263 8.20 18.58 -31.92
CA TYR A 263 9.25 17.77 -32.54
C TYR A 263 9.10 16.29 -32.22
N PRO A 264 8.85 15.41 -33.20
CA PRO A 264 8.59 13.98 -32.98
C PRO A 264 9.68 13.20 -32.24
N ASN A 265 10.89 13.75 -32.16
CA ASN A 265 12.04 13.16 -31.48
C ASN A 265 12.63 14.09 -30.39
N ALA A 266 11.87 15.05 -29.91
CA ALA A 266 12.37 16.01 -28.94
C ALA A 266 12.44 15.43 -27.53
N TRP A 267 13.46 15.88 -26.81
CA TRP A 267 13.64 15.58 -25.39
C TRP A 267 12.78 16.54 -24.56
N ARG A 268 12.17 16.03 -23.48
CA ARG A 268 11.45 16.86 -22.52
C ARG A 268 12.08 16.74 -21.14
N SER A 269 12.08 17.85 -20.39
CA SER A 269 12.50 17.85 -18.99
C SER A 269 11.61 16.93 -18.16
N TRP A 270 12.23 16.03 -17.38
CA TRP A 270 11.57 15.04 -16.55
C TRP A 270 12.54 14.51 -15.47
N PRO A 271 12.07 14.09 -14.29
CA PRO A 271 10.71 14.32 -13.77
C PRO A 271 10.55 15.72 -13.17
N ARG A 272 9.32 16.08 -12.82
CA ARG A 272 9.05 17.21 -11.91
C ARG A 272 9.09 16.71 -10.47
N ASN A 273 9.64 17.51 -9.57
CA ASN A 273 9.49 17.32 -8.15
C ASN A 273 8.08 17.75 -7.69
N TYR A 274 7.69 17.38 -6.47
CA TYR A 274 6.43 17.84 -5.88
C TYR A 274 6.34 19.38 -5.92
N GLY A 275 5.16 19.90 -6.23
CA GLY A 275 4.98 21.34 -6.48
C GLY A 275 5.32 21.80 -7.91
N GLY A 276 5.62 20.86 -8.81
CA GLY A 276 5.75 21.12 -10.26
C GLY A 276 7.10 21.70 -10.72
N ASN A 277 8.09 21.86 -9.82
CA ASN A 277 9.40 22.36 -10.17
C ASN A 277 10.34 21.24 -10.67
N TYR A 278 11.35 21.64 -11.47
CA TYR A 278 12.34 20.71 -12.01
C TYR A 278 13.63 20.60 -11.18
N GLY A 279 13.61 21.11 -9.92
CA GLY A 279 14.82 21.17 -9.10
C GLY A 279 15.60 22.47 -9.29
N ASP A 280 16.70 22.58 -8.58
CA ASP A 280 17.50 23.82 -8.43
C ASP A 280 18.95 23.66 -8.90
N ASN A 281 19.25 22.55 -9.58
CA ASN A 281 20.60 22.22 -10.06
C ASN A 281 21.66 22.13 -8.95
N SER A 282 21.25 21.92 -7.71
CA SER A 282 22.15 21.68 -6.58
C SER A 282 22.54 20.21 -6.47
N ASP A 283 23.79 19.95 -6.07
CA ASP A 283 24.20 18.61 -5.68
C ASP A 283 23.81 18.35 -4.23
N LEU A 284 23.12 17.23 -4.00
CA LEU A 284 22.59 16.84 -2.70
C LEU A 284 23.05 15.43 -2.35
N PRO A 285 23.40 15.16 -1.08
CA PRO A 285 23.68 13.79 -0.66
C PRO A 285 22.42 12.94 -0.71
N LEU A 286 22.59 11.65 -0.98
CA LEU A 286 21.51 10.67 -1.15
C LEU A 286 20.45 10.76 -0.04
N TRP A 287 20.88 10.83 1.24
CA TRP A 287 19.98 10.93 2.39
C TRP A 287 19.03 12.13 2.30
N ASN A 288 19.52 13.28 1.81
CA ASN A 288 18.73 14.50 1.67
C ASN A 288 17.67 14.35 0.56
N GLY A 289 18.08 13.78 -0.59
CA GLY A 289 17.17 13.46 -1.69
C GLY A 289 16.03 12.54 -1.28
N LEU A 290 16.32 11.49 -0.50
CA LEU A 290 15.31 10.56 0.02
C LEU A 290 14.40 11.24 1.07
N ALA A 291 14.96 11.97 2.03
CA ALA A 291 14.21 12.66 3.07
C ALA A 291 13.21 13.68 2.50
N ARG A 292 13.62 14.44 1.48
CA ARG A 292 12.79 15.39 0.71
C ARG A 292 11.92 14.73 -0.35
N SER A 293 12.09 13.42 -0.57
CA SER A 293 11.35 12.67 -1.58
C SER A 293 11.51 13.20 -3.01
N LEU A 294 12.70 13.73 -3.36
CA LEU A 294 12.95 14.32 -4.68
C LEU A 294 12.85 13.27 -5.79
N ASN A 295 12.05 13.58 -6.82
CA ASN A 295 11.88 12.69 -7.97
C ASN A 295 13.15 12.66 -8.84
N THR A 296 13.80 13.80 -9.02
CA THR A 296 15.05 13.93 -9.78
C THR A 296 16.16 13.04 -9.24
N ILE A 297 16.34 13.04 -7.90
CA ILE A 297 17.34 12.18 -7.24
C ILE A 297 16.93 10.69 -7.33
N ALA A 298 15.67 10.38 -7.04
CA ALA A 298 15.18 8.99 -7.05
C ALA A 298 15.33 8.35 -8.45
N ILE A 299 15.01 9.10 -9.51
CA ILE A 299 15.13 8.60 -10.89
C ILE A 299 16.59 8.35 -11.27
N ARG A 300 17.53 9.19 -10.82
CA ARG A 300 18.96 8.95 -11.05
C ARG A 300 19.42 7.64 -10.40
N VAL A 301 18.99 7.38 -9.17
CA VAL A 301 19.29 6.10 -8.50
C VAL A 301 18.62 4.94 -9.23
N GLY A 302 17.34 5.09 -9.61
CA GLY A 302 16.61 4.06 -10.34
C GLY A 302 17.17 3.76 -11.73
N ASP A 303 17.74 4.76 -12.41
CA ASP A 303 18.42 4.59 -13.69
C ASP A 303 19.73 3.79 -13.54
N LEU A 304 20.49 4.04 -12.47
CA LEU A 304 21.68 3.24 -12.13
C LEU A 304 21.33 1.78 -11.84
N VAL A 305 20.25 1.51 -11.11
CA VAL A 305 19.80 0.15 -10.78
C VAL A 305 19.19 -0.56 -12.00
N GLY A 306 18.46 0.20 -12.83
CA GLY A 306 17.69 -0.33 -13.97
C GLY A 306 16.27 -0.73 -13.59
N ALA A 307 15.30 -0.30 -14.41
CA ALA A 307 13.86 -0.50 -14.13
C ALA A 307 13.48 -1.99 -14.03
N SER A 308 14.07 -2.86 -14.86
CA SER A 308 13.80 -4.31 -14.84
C SER A 308 14.30 -4.97 -13.54
N ASN A 309 15.47 -4.57 -13.04
CA ASN A 309 15.99 -5.08 -11.76
C ASN A 309 15.08 -4.66 -10.61
N ILE A 310 14.61 -3.40 -10.61
CA ILE A 310 13.65 -2.91 -9.61
C ILE A 310 12.35 -3.69 -9.70
N PHE A 311 11.81 -3.86 -10.91
CA PHE A 311 10.56 -4.61 -11.10
C PHE A 311 10.69 -6.05 -10.59
N ASN A 312 11.74 -6.77 -11.00
CA ASN A 312 11.97 -8.14 -10.59
C ASN A 312 12.07 -8.26 -9.05
N PHE A 313 12.74 -7.33 -8.41
CA PHE A 313 12.85 -7.33 -6.95
C PHE A 313 11.50 -7.08 -6.27
N VAL A 314 10.76 -6.05 -6.65
CA VAL A 314 9.49 -5.73 -5.99
C VAL A 314 8.39 -6.75 -6.34
N TYR A 315 8.39 -7.29 -7.53
CA TYR A 315 7.40 -8.27 -7.99
C TYR A 315 7.68 -9.67 -7.45
N ASN A 316 8.89 -10.21 -7.67
CA ASN A 316 9.22 -11.58 -7.31
C ASN A 316 9.69 -11.70 -5.85
N THR A 317 10.55 -10.76 -5.38
CA THR A 317 11.12 -10.86 -4.03
C THR A 317 10.21 -10.24 -2.97
N LEU A 318 9.52 -9.14 -3.25
CA LEU A 318 8.61 -8.53 -2.28
C LEU A 318 7.15 -8.89 -2.54
N GLN A 319 6.88 -9.80 -3.48
CA GLN A 319 5.56 -10.35 -3.79
C GLN A 319 4.49 -9.26 -4.05
N LEU A 320 4.87 -8.17 -4.73
CA LEU A 320 3.91 -7.18 -5.19
C LEU A 320 3.24 -7.64 -6.49
N ASP A 321 2.52 -8.75 -6.43
CA ASP A 321 1.99 -9.55 -7.53
C ASP A 321 0.84 -8.86 -8.31
N THR A 322 0.32 -7.75 -7.79
CA THR A 322 -0.70 -6.93 -8.48
C THR A 322 -0.11 -5.96 -9.50
N LEU A 323 1.22 -5.87 -9.60
CA LEU A 323 1.92 -5.12 -10.65
C LEU A 323 1.80 -5.86 -12.00
N ASP A 324 1.67 -5.09 -13.08
CA ASP A 324 1.54 -5.64 -14.43
C ASP A 324 2.92 -5.73 -15.13
N PRO A 325 3.43 -6.96 -15.39
CA PRO A 325 4.72 -7.14 -16.07
C PRO A 325 4.80 -6.51 -17.46
N SER A 326 3.66 -6.29 -18.12
CA SER A 326 3.62 -5.71 -19.47
C SER A 326 3.69 -4.18 -19.48
N SER A 327 3.25 -3.50 -18.43
CA SER A 327 3.11 -2.04 -18.38
C SER A 327 3.86 -1.37 -17.24
N ASP A 328 4.25 -2.10 -16.18
CA ASP A 328 4.85 -1.50 -14.99
C ASP A 328 6.39 -1.56 -14.97
N VAL A 329 7.03 -2.18 -15.97
CA VAL A 329 8.50 -2.25 -16.09
C VAL A 329 9.05 -0.94 -16.65
N GLY A 330 8.98 0.13 -15.86
CA GLY A 330 9.47 1.45 -16.26
C GLY A 330 9.89 2.29 -15.05
N LEU A 331 10.79 3.24 -15.26
CA LEU A 331 11.28 4.11 -14.17
C LEU A 331 10.16 4.95 -13.55
N ALA A 332 9.18 5.39 -14.33
CA ALA A 332 8.03 6.13 -13.81
C ALA A 332 7.20 5.26 -12.85
N GLN A 333 6.95 4.02 -13.23
CA GLN A 333 6.18 3.06 -12.44
C GLN A 333 6.97 2.59 -11.21
N MET A 334 8.23 2.19 -11.41
CA MET A 334 9.04 1.53 -10.37
C MET A 334 9.75 2.50 -9.43
N VAL A 335 9.87 3.77 -9.78
CA VAL A 335 10.55 4.77 -8.94
C VAL A 335 9.62 5.87 -8.46
N MET A 336 8.65 6.30 -9.25
CA MET A 336 7.72 7.35 -8.85
C MET A 336 6.35 6.82 -8.43
N GLY A 337 6.06 5.53 -8.67
CA GLY A 337 4.87 4.87 -8.19
C GLY A 337 3.62 5.15 -9.03
N SER A 338 3.78 5.38 -10.33
CA SER A 338 2.66 5.53 -11.28
C SER A 338 2.31 4.20 -11.96
N GLN A 339 2.13 3.15 -11.15
CA GLN A 339 1.78 1.81 -11.61
C GLN A 339 0.38 1.80 -12.22
N THR A 340 0.11 0.80 -13.06
CA THR A 340 -1.19 0.60 -13.75
C THR A 340 -2.31 0.36 -12.76
N HIS A 341 -2.12 -0.60 -11.86
CA HIS A 341 -3.09 -0.95 -10.81
C HIS A 341 -2.61 -0.52 -9.41
N GLY A 342 -1.29 -0.56 -9.18
CA GLY A 342 -0.68 -0.33 -7.88
C GLY A 342 -0.75 -1.55 -6.97
N VAL A 343 -0.72 -1.33 -5.65
CA VAL A 343 -0.67 -2.39 -4.64
C VAL A 343 -1.65 -2.15 -3.50
N THR A 344 -1.96 -3.19 -2.73
CA THR A 344 -2.77 -3.06 -1.52
C THR A 344 -1.95 -2.46 -0.36
N PRO A 345 -2.58 -1.81 0.62
CA PRO A 345 -1.91 -1.40 1.85
C PRO A 345 -1.20 -2.55 2.58
N THR A 346 -1.78 -3.75 2.59
CA THR A 346 -1.17 -4.93 3.20
C THR A 346 0.13 -5.33 2.50
N ALA A 347 0.12 -5.45 1.18
CA ALA A 347 1.32 -5.78 0.41
C ALA A 347 2.42 -4.71 0.58
N LEU A 348 2.04 -3.43 0.61
CA LEU A 348 3.00 -2.35 0.80
C LEU A 348 3.61 -2.33 2.22
N ALA A 349 2.81 -2.60 3.26
CA ALA A 349 3.31 -2.76 4.63
C ALA A 349 4.27 -3.95 4.72
N ALA A 350 3.92 -5.09 4.11
CA ALA A 350 4.78 -6.27 4.04
C ALA A 350 6.12 -5.96 3.37
N ALA A 351 6.13 -5.22 2.25
CA ALA A 351 7.35 -4.83 1.57
C ALA A 351 8.29 -3.95 2.43
N PHE A 352 7.76 -3.19 3.38
CA PHE A 352 8.56 -2.35 4.29
C PHE A 352 9.17 -3.10 5.48
N GLN A 353 8.81 -4.37 5.72
CA GLN A 353 9.43 -5.23 6.74
C GLN A 353 10.96 -5.34 6.54
N ILE A 354 11.41 -5.35 5.28
CA ILE A 354 12.83 -5.48 4.90
C ILE A 354 13.75 -4.43 5.55
N PHE A 355 13.21 -3.32 6.03
CA PHE A 355 13.99 -2.25 6.70
C PHE A 355 14.19 -2.50 8.20
N TYR A 356 13.72 -3.63 8.72
CA TYR A 356 14.02 -4.06 10.08
C TYR A 356 15.39 -4.76 10.15
N ASP A 357 15.55 -5.85 9.41
CA ASP A 357 16.76 -6.68 9.39
C ASP A 357 17.08 -7.28 8.00
N GLY A 358 16.36 -6.86 6.97
CA GLY A 358 16.50 -7.33 5.60
C GLY A 358 15.63 -8.53 5.25
N GLN A 359 14.89 -9.11 6.19
CA GLN A 359 13.99 -10.22 5.91
C GLN A 359 12.65 -9.73 5.37
N TYR A 360 12.08 -10.51 4.48
CA TYR A 360 10.69 -10.43 4.05
C TYR A 360 9.95 -11.67 4.51
N THR A 361 8.78 -11.47 5.12
CA THR A 361 7.88 -12.56 5.50
C THR A 361 6.52 -12.31 4.86
N THR A 362 5.97 -13.33 4.21
CA THR A 362 4.64 -13.25 3.58
C THR A 362 3.59 -12.92 4.64
N PRO A 363 2.78 -11.87 4.43
CA PRO A 363 1.74 -11.49 5.40
C PRO A 363 0.66 -12.56 5.49
N HIS A 364 0.17 -12.81 6.71
CA HIS A 364 -0.86 -13.81 6.96
C HIS A 364 -1.78 -13.40 8.12
N LEU A 365 -3.02 -13.90 8.08
CA LEU A 365 -4.08 -13.54 9.03
C LEU A 365 -4.36 -14.63 10.06
N TYR A 366 -3.82 -15.84 9.87
CA TYR A 366 -3.93 -16.95 10.82
C TYR A 366 -2.65 -17.79 10.85
N THR A 367 -2.45 -18.54 11.91
CA THR A 367 -1.35 -19.50 12.04
C THR A 367 -1.81 -20.93 11.77
N ARG A 368 -2.97 -21.30 12.29
CA ARG A 368 -3.54 -22.66 12.13
C ARG A 368 -5.06 -22.63 12.08
N VAL A 369 -5.62 -23.62 11.38
CA VAL A 369 -7.03 -24.00 11.45
C VAL A 369 -7.09 -25.44 11.98
N LEU A 370 -7.80 -25.64 13.07
CA LEU A 370 -8.01 -26.94 13.69
C LEU A 370 -9.39 -27.48 13.33
N ASP A 371 -9.49 -28.80 13.14
CA ASP A 371 -10.76 -29.49 12.97
C ASP A 371 -11.52 -29.68 14.30
N ARG A 372 -12.68 -30.35 14.28
CA ARG A 372 -13.49 -30.60 15.48
C ARG A 372 -12.80 -31.44 16.54
N ASP A 373 -11.86 -32.27 16.12
CA ASP A 373 -11.12 -33.17 16.99
C ASP A 373 -9.82 -32.52 17.51
N GLY A 374 -9.53 -31.28 17.09
CA GLY A 374 -8.34 -30.52 17.47
C GLY A 374 -7.10 -30.84 16.64
N ASN A 375 -7.24 -31.59 15.54
CA ASN A 375 -6.13 -31.84 14.63
C ASN A 375 -5.92 -30.63 13.71
N ILE A 376 -4.66 -30.42 13.28
CA ILE A 376 -4.34 -29.37 12.32
C ILE A 376 -4.99 -29.70 10.97
N TYR A 377 -5.96 -28.89 10.56
CA TYR A 377 -6.59 -28.96 9.25
C TYR A 377 -5.85 -28.11 8.21
N LEU A 378 -5.52 -26.85 8.53
CA LEU A 378 -4.64 -25.99 7.76
C LEU A 378 -3.55 -25.44 8.67
N GLU A 379 -2.34 -25.33 8.14
CA GLU A 379 -1.24 -24.60 8.77
C GLU A 379 -0.75 -23.55 7.78
N ASN A 380 -0.68 -22.30 8.24
CA ASN A 380 -0.16 -21.25 7.38
C ASN A 380 1.36 -21.38 7.28
N ASN A 381 1.83 -21.73 6.09
CA ASN A 381 3.25 -21.89 5.79
C ASN A 381 3.82 -20.56 5.25
N SER A 382 3.69 -19.48 6.03
CA SER A 382 4.31 -18.21 5.64
C SER A 382 5.80 -18.41 5.37
N THR A 383 6.25 -17.90 4.23
CA THR A 383 7.67 -17.98 3.87
C THR A 383 8.40 -16.75 4.37
N SER A 384 9.56 -16.97 5.00
CA SER A 384 10.47 -15.90 5.40
C SER A 384 11.83 -16.11 4.75
N TYR A 385 12.40 -15.07 4.17
CA TYR A 385 13.70 -15.12 3.52
C TYR A 385 14.41 -13.77 3.52
N GLN A 386 15.72 -13.81 3.35
CA GLN A 386 16.55 -12.61 3.29
C GLN A 386 16.39 -11.94 1.92
N ALA A 387 15.69 -10.81 1.89
CA ALA A 387 15.46 -10.00 0.69
C ALA A 387 16.58 -8.97 0.45
N LEU A 388 17.16 -8.44 1.52
CA LEU A 388 18.31 -7.52 1.50
C LEU A 388 19.35 -7.99 2.51
N THR A 389 20.61 -7.65 2.30
CA THR A 389 21.61 -7.84 3.37
C THR A 389 21.23 -7.04 4.62
N PRO A 390 21.50 -7.54 5.85
CA PRO A 390 21.23 -6.80 7.08
C PRO A 390 21.91 -5.41 7.09
N GLN A 391 23.06 -5.30 6.43
CA GLN A 391 23.79 -4.03 6.29
C GLN A 391 23.00 -3.02 5.48
N THR A 392 22.47 -3.41 4.33
CA THR A 392 21.61 -2.56 3.50
C THR A 392 20.33 -2.19 4.24
N ALA A 393 19.69 -3.14 4.90
CA ALA A 393 18.48 -2.90 5.68
C ALA A 393 18.72 -1.83 6.77
N TYR A 394 19.83 -1.95 7.51
CA TYR A 394 20.19 -0.99 8.55
C TYR A 394 20.49 0.40 7.97
N VAL A 395 21.28 0.50 6.89
CA VAL A 395 21.57 1.78 6.24
C VAL A 395 20.28 2.44 5.74
N MET A 396 19.40 1.66 5.11
CA MET A 396 18.09 2.14 4.63
C MET A 396 17.17 2.58 5.77
N ASN A 397 17.14 1.84 6.89
CA ASN A 397 16.42 2.24 8.09
C ASN A 397 16.88 3.63 8.58
N ARG A 398 18.21 3.85 8.67
CA ARG A 398 18.78 5.14 9.07
C ARG A 398 18.49 6.25 8.05
N LEU A 399 18.52 5.94 6.76
CA LEU A 399 18.11 6.87 5.70
C LEU A 399 16.64 7.29 5.85
N LEU A 400 15.74 6.34 6.04
CA LEU A 400 14.30 6.57 6.21
C LEU A 400 13.95 7.28 7.52
N LYS A 401 14.76 7.14 8.56
CA LYS A 401 14.65 7.92 9.78
C LYS A 401 14.70 9.43 9.49
N ASN A 402 15.50 9.88 8.52
CA ASN A 402 15.60 11.30 8.16
C ASN A 402 14.28 11.88 7.59
N VAL A 403 13.37 11.07 7.08
CA VAL A 403 12.03 11.51 6.63
C VAL A 403 11.23 12.09 7.80
N LEU A 404 11.40 11.53 9.00
CA LEU A 404 10.67 11.89 10.22
C LEU A 404 11.44 12.87 11.11
N TYR A 405 12.78 12.72 11.21
CA TYR A 405 13.58 13.42 12.22
C TYR A 405 14.39 14.61 11.66
N SER A 406 14.69 14.63 10.36
CA SER A 406 15.39 15.79 9.79
C SER A 406 14.43 16.95 9.52
N ASN A 407 14.95 18.19 9.57
CA ASN A 407 14.17 19.40 9.28
C ASN A 407 13.73 19.52 7.81
N VAL A 408 14.37 18.75 6.90
CA VAL A 408 14.03 18.71 5.48
C VAL A 408 13.10 17.55 5.12
N GLY A 409 12.80 16.67 6.07
CA GLY A 409 11.98 15.50 5.85
C GLY A 409 10.52 15.84 5.55
N THR A 410 9.90 15.09 4.62
CA THR A 410 8.48 15.30 4.25
C THR A 410 7.50 15.10 5.43
N ALA A 411 7.90 14.31 6.42
CA ALA A 411 7.14 14.04 7.65
C ALA A 411 7.86 14.57 8.92
N SER A 412 8.68 15.61 8.78
CA SER A 412 9.47 16.19 9.88
C SER A 412 8.64 16.44 11.15
N GLY A 413 9.14 15.95 12.30
CA GLY A 413 8.51 16.10 13.61
C GLY A 413 7.29 15.20 13.86
N ARG A 414 6.98 14.25 12.96
CA ARG A 414 5.80 13.38 13.08
C ARG A 414 6.15 11.93 13.43
N TYR A 415 7.06 11.74 14.34
CA TYR A 415 7.37 10.44 14.93
C TYR A 415 6.62 10.23 16.25
N PRO A 416 6.33 8.98 16.66
CA PRO A 416 5.77 8.68 17.97
C PRO A 416 6.75 9.08 19.07
N ASN A 417 6.23 9.70 20.13
CA ASN A 417 7.06 10.08 21.28
C ASN A 417 7.05 9.02 22.40
N SER A 418 6.40 7.88 22.17
CA SER A 418 6.26 6.81 23.15
C SER A 418 7.61 6.14 23.43
N ASN A 419 8.03 6.13 24.68
CA ASN A 419 9.13 5.31 25.20
C ASN A 419 10.50 5.51 24.52
N GLY A 420 10.72 6.63 23.80
CA GLY A 420 11.99 6.92 23.13
C GLY A 420 12.32 5.99 21.95
N MET A 421 11.37 5.16 21.50
CA MET A 421 11.58 4.26 20.38
C MET A 421 11.79 5.03 19.08
N GLU A 422 12.77 4.57 18.30
CA GLU A 422 13.02 5.10 16.98
C GLU A 422 11.96 4.65 15.99
N SER A 423 11.81 5.40 14.91
CA SER A 423 10.92 5.06 13.82
C SER A 423 11.52 5.47 12.48
N PHE A 424 11.11 4.78 11.44
CA PHE A 424 11.40 5.10 10.06
C PHE A 424 10.11 5.23 9.26
N GLY A 425 10.14 5.84 8.10
CA GLY A 425 8.94 5.87 7.26
C GLY A 425 9.11 6.65 5.98
N LYS A 426 8.08 6.59 5.14
CA LYS A 426 8.02 7.26 3.86
C LYS A 426 6.62 7.75 3.55
N THR A 427 6.50 8.98 3.10
CA THR A 427 5.28 9.57 2.53
C THR A 427 5.14 9.18 1.07
N GLY A 428 3.92 8.96 0.61
CA GLY A 428 3.56 8.76 -0.78
C GLY A 428 2.49 9.74 -1.23
N THR A 429 2.60 10.16 -2.47
CA THR A 429 1.62 11.00 -3.16
C THR A 429 1.59 10.56 -4.60
N ALA A 430 0.45 10.06 -5.07
CA ALA A 430 0.23 9.75 -6.48
C ALA A 430 -0.03 11.04 -7.27
N SER A 431 -0.04 10.94 -8.60
CA SER A 431 -0.33 12.07 -9.49
C SER A 431 -1.67 12.70 -9.12
N ASP A 432 -1.73 14.03 -9.16
CA ASP A 432 -2.91 14.85 -8.84
C ASP A 432 -3.44 14.62 -7.41
N GLU A 433 -2.57 14.15 -6.50
CA GLU A 433 -2.93 13.83 -5.11
C GLU A 433 -4.13 12.86 -4.97
N LYS A 434 -4.31 11.94 -5.94
CA LYS A 434 -5.43 10.98 -5.93
C LYS A 434 -5.31 9.95 -4.83
N ASP A 435 -4.07 9.56 -4.49
CA ASP A 435 -3.74 8.64 -3.42
C ASP A 435 -2.65 9.24 -2.55
N LEU A 436 -2.91 9.29 -1.27
CA LEU A 436 -1.96 9.74 -0.25
C LEU A 436 -1.61 8.59 0.69
N TRP A 437 -0.32 8.46 0.98
CA TRP A 437 0.21 7.35 1.74
C TRP A 437 1.17 7.79 2.84
N PHE A 438 1.23 6.97 3.86
CA PHE A 438 2.38 6.87 4.74
C PHE A 438 2.61 5.41 5.10
N VAL A 439 3.85 4.96 4.99
CA VAL A 439 4.28 3.66 5.53
C VAL A 439 5.44 3.91 6.47
N GLY A 440 5.34 3.37 7.66
CA GLY A 440 6.39 3.54 8.67
C GLY A 440 6.45 2.40 9.65
N GLY A 441 7.63 2.19 10.20
CA GLY A 441 7.89 1.14 11.19
C GLY A 441 8.58 1.67 12.44
N THR A 442 8.44 0.88 13.49
CA THR A 442 9.15 0.96 14.76
C THR A 442 9.83 -0.39 15.00
N PRO A 443 10.60 -0.60 16.05
CA PRO A 443 11.20 -1.91 16.31
C PRO A 443 10.20 -3.06 16.54
N TYR A 444 8.92 -2.76 16.70
CA TYR A 444 7.87 -3.74 16.93
C TYR A 444 6.97 -4.01 15.72
N TYR A 445 6.64 -2.97 14.96
CA TYR A 445 5.57 -3.03 13.97
C TYR A 445 5.89 -2.19 12.73
N VAL A 446 5.32 -2.59 11.60
CA VAL A 446 5.22 -1.78 10.39
C VAL A 446 3.74 -1.53 10.08
N THR A 447 3.41 -0.30 9.73
CA THR A 447 2.02 0.11 9.46
C THR A 447 1.94 0.94 8.19
N ALA A 448 1.03 0.58 7.29
CA ALA A 448 0.67 1.36 6.11
C ALA A 448 -0.66 2.07 6.33
N VAL A 449 -0.73 3.32 5.88
CA VAL A 449 -1.94 4.16 5.87
C VAL A 449 -2.14 4.71 4.48
N TRP A 450 -3.33 4.52 3.93
CA TRP A 450 -3.78 5.10 2.67
C TRP A 450 -4.98 6.02 2.91
N TRP A 451 -5.07 7.09 2.11
CA TRP A 451 -6.20 8.02 2.07
C TRP A 451 -6.45 8.52 0.66
N GLY A 452 -7.70 8.46 0.18
CA GLY A 452 -8.10 8.86 -1.17
C GLY A 452 -9.59 8.62 -1.42
N TYR A 453 -10.02 8.70 -2.68
CA TYR A 453 -11.37 8.32 -3.10
C TYR A 453 -11.38 6.91 -3.67
N ASP A 454 -12.53 6.23 -3.64
CA ASP A 454 -12.70 4.91 -4.25
C ASP A 454 -12.49 4.96 -5.76
N ALA A 455 -13.12 5.88 -6.45
CA ALA A 455 -12.73 6.27 -7.80
C ALA A 455 -11.61 7.32 -7.70
N PRO A 456 -10.44 7.13 -8.35
CA PRO A 456 -9.33 8.08 -8.25
C PRO A 456 -9.74 9.49 -8.68
N TYR A 457 -9.89 10.39 -7.74
CA TYR A 457 -10.30 11.77 -7.95
C TYR A 457 -9.25 12.74 -7.41
N ASP A 458 -9.03 13.86 -8.11
CA ASP A 458 -8.07 14.89 -7.72
C ASP A 458 -8.50 15.58 -6.41
N MET A 459 -7.78 15.30 -5.33
CA MET A 459 -8.05 15.89 -4.02
C MET A 459 -7.58 17.35 -3.90
N THR A 460 -6.79 17.86 -4.84
CA THR A 460 -6.28 19.25 -4.79
C THR A 460 -7.42 20.26 -4.87
N ASN A 461 -8.50 19.91 -5.56
CA ASN A 461 -9.65 20.78 -5.80
C ASN A 461 -10.78 20.61 -4.77
N THR A 462 -10.81 19.51 -4.02
CA THR A 462 -11.90 19.20 -3.07
C THR A 462 -11.62 19.62 -1.64
N LEU A 463 -10.36 19.77 -1.28
CA LEU A 463 -9.97 20.15 0.07
C LEU A 463 -9.48 21.60 0.11
N SER A 464 -9.82 22.33 1.17
CA SER A 464 -9.34 23.70 1.35
C SER A 464 -7.82 23.76 1.41
N LYS A 465 -7.23 24.87 0.94
CA LYS A 465 -5.77 25.08 0.94
C LYS A 465 -5.12 24.98 2.33
N ASN A 466 -5.91 25.10 3.40
CA ASN A 466 -5.42 25.04 4.78
C ASN A 466 -5.37 23.61 5.36
N GLN A 467 -5.91 22.62 4.66
CA GLN A 467 -5.83 21.22 5.07
C GLN A 467 -4.51 20.64 4.59
N ALA A 468 -3.61 20.29 5.51
CA ALA A 468 -2.26 19.80 5.21
C ALA A 468 -2.31 18.36 4.68
N LYS A 469 -2.75 18.18 3.44
CA LYS A 469 -3.08 16.92 2.77
C LYS A 469 -1.98 15.88 2.86
N THR A 470 -0.74 16.25 2.50
CA THR A 470 0.40 15.33 2.43
C THR A 470 0.84 14.78 3.80
N ARG A 471 0.35 15.35 4.90
CA ARG A 471 0.69 14.95 6.27
C ARG A 471 -0.45 14.22 6.98
N THR A 472 -1.59 14.04 6.34
CA THR A 472 -2.77 13.38 6.88
C THR A 472 -2.45 11.95 7.32
N CYS A 473 -1.94 11.12 6.41
CA CYS A 473 -1.64 9.72 6.70
C CYS A 473 -0.59 9.55 7.80
N VAL A 474 0.47 10.37 7.81
CA VAL A 474 1.50 10.27 8.86
C VAL A 474 0.98 10.77 10.22
N THR A 475 0.04 11.69 10.24
CA THR A 475 -0.58 12.15 11.50
C THR A 475 -1.45 11.05 12.12
N ALA A 476 -2.24 10.36 11.31
CA ALA A 476 -3.03 9.20 11.74
C ALA A 476 -2.11 8.05 12.19
N TRP A 477 -1.06 7.74 11.42
CA TRP A 477 -0.06 6.74 11.76
C TRP A 477 0.60 7.03 13.12
N LYS A 478 1.04 8.28 13.33
CA LYS A 478 1.66 8.70 14.59
C LYS A 478 0.73 8.49 15.79
N ALA A 479 -0.51 8.95 15.69
CA ALA A 479 -1.49 8.83 16.77
C ALA A 479 -1.78 7.36 17.13
N TYR A 480 -1.93 6.51 16.10
CA TYR A 480 -2.12 5.08 16.29
C TYR A 480 -0.89 4.43 16.95
N MET A 481 0.32 4.70 16.44
CA MET A 481 1.54 4.12 17.00
C MET A 481 1.80 4.56 18.44
N GLU A 482 1.48 5.81 18.80
CA GLU A 482 1.56 6.31 20.18
C GLU A 482 0.63 5.52 21.11
N GLU A 483 -0.58 5.20 20.67
CA GLU A 483 -1.54 4.44 21.46
C GLU A 483 -1.11 2.98 21.65
N VAL A 484 -0.72 2.29 20.56
CA VAL A 484 -0.44 0.85 20.63
C VAL A 484 0.91 0.51 21.24
N GLN A 485 1.80 1.49 21.37
CA GLN A 485 3.15 1.28 21.90
C GLN A 485 3.38 1.89 23.30
N LYS A 486 2.42 2.61 23.85
CA LYS A 486 2.61 3.35 25.10
C LYS A 486 3.10 2.52 26.28
N ASP A 487 2.70 1.24 26.32
CA ASP A 487 3.01 0.31 27.41
C ASP A 487 4.13 -0.68 27.03
N LEU A 488 4.70 -0.59 25.81
CA LEU A 488 5.77 -1.48 25.39
C LEU A 488 7.12 -1.02 25.93
N PRO A 489 8.01 -1.95 26.32
CA PRO A 489 9.36 -1.61 26.72
C PRO A 489 10.15 -1.00 25.55
N TYR A 490 11.17 -0.21 25.88
CA TYR A 490 12.11 0.25 24.84
C TYR A 490 12.78 -0.91 24.14
N LYS A 491 12.81 -0.86 22.80
CA LYS A 491 13.51 -1.79 21.93
C LYS A 491 14.25 -1.00 20.86
N PRO A 492 15.56 -1.20 20.62
CA PRO A 492 16.25 -0.60 19.47
C PRO A 492 15.93 -1.38 18.20
N PHE A 493 16.17 -0.77 17.03
CA PHE A 493 16.30 -1.56 15.81
C PHE A 493 17.54 -2.47 15.86
N PRO A 494 17.49 -3.66 15.23
CA PRO A 494 18.65 -4.56 15.19
C PRO A 494 19.87 -3.82 14.61
N ALA A 495 21.01 -3.95 15.27
CA ALA A 495 22.28 -3.54 14.69
C ALA A 495 22.71 -4.56 13.64
N ALA A 496 23.43 -4.11 12.61
CA ALA A 496 24.00 -4.98 11.60
C ALA A 496 25.52 -4.93 11.66
N ASP A 497 26.14 -6.10 11.88
CA ASP A 497 27.59 -6.22 11.75
C ASP A 497 28.01 -5.83 10.32
N GLY A 498 29.16 -5.12 10.22
CA GLY A 498 29.62 -4.62 8.92
C GLY A 498 28.98 -3.31 8.47
N VAL A 499 28.22 -2.63 9.34
CA VAL A 499 27.86 -1.22 9.16
C VAL A 499 28.74 -0.35 10.05
N VAL A 500 29.26 0.74 9.48
CA VAL A 500 30.11 1.69 10.19
C VAL A 500 29.57 3.11 10.09
N GLU A 501 29.71 3.84 11.19
CA GLU A 501 29.43 5.26 11.23
C GLU A 501 30.69 6.04 10.88
N ARG A 502 30.66 6.92 9.88
CA ARG A 502 31.81 7.72 9.41
C ARG A 502 31.41 9.14 9.15
N ALA A 503 32.36 10.06 9.42
CA ALA A 503 32.24 11.44 9.01
C ALA A 503 32.52 11.56 7.51
N TYR A 504 31.66 12.29 6.80
CA TYR A 504 31.84 12.63 5.38
C TYR A 504 31.96 14.16 5.16
N CYS A 505 32.59 14.54 4.09
CA CYS A 505 32.69 15.95 3.63
C CYS A 505 31.33 16.34 2.99
N THR A 506 30.68 17.36 3.53
CA THR A 506 29.37 17.80 3.02
C THR A 506 29.41 18.43 1.65
N GLN A 507 30.61 18.78 1.16
CA GLN A 507 30.79 19.38 -0.17
C GLN A 507 31.07 18.35 -1.26
N SER A 508 31.79 17.26 -0.94
CA SER A 508 32.12 16.22 -1.93
C SER A 508 31.36 14.92 -1.79
N GLY A 509 30.74 14.67 -0.63
CA GLY A 509 30.12 13.37 -0.32
C GLY A 509 31.12 12.27 0.04
N LEU A 510 32.43 12.49 -0.11
CA LEU A 510 33.48 11.53 0.25
C LEU A 510 33.74 11.52 1.76
N LEU A 511 34.41 10.49 2.29
CA LEU A 511 34.80 10.46 3.71
C LEU A 511 35.63 11.71 4.05
N ALA A 512 35.38 12.29 5.21
CA ALA A 512 35.99 13.55 5.58
C ALA A 512 37.51 13.43 5.77
N GLY A 513 38.26 14.11 4.95
CA GLY A 513 39.72 14.30 5.09
C GLY A 513 40.07 15.44 6.05
N PRO A 514 41.38 15.61 6.39
CA PRO A 514 41.83 16.62 7.35
C PRO A 514 41.45 18.06 6.96
N SER A 515 41.43 18.36 5.66
CA SER A 515 41.17 19.71 5.07
C SER A 515 39.68 20.02 4.88
N CYS A 516 38.76 19.08 5.19
CA CYS A 516 37.34 19.33 4.99
C CYS A 516 36.77 20.33 6.01
N PRO A 517 36.24 21.48 5.55
CA PRO A 517 35.77 22.56 6.42
C PRO A 517 34.39 22.24 7.05
N SER A 518 33.60 21.41 6.40
CA SER A 518 32.26 21.02 6.86
C SER A 518 32.10 19.51 6.76
N ARG A 519 31.61 18.89 7.87
CA ARG A 519 31.49 17.45 8.02
C ARG A 519 30.12 17.11 8.59
N ALA A 520 29.60 15.97 8.17
CA ALA A 520 28.43 15.35 8.76
C ALA A 520 28.66 13.85 8.91
N THR A 521 27.84 13.20 9.67
CA THR A 521 27.94 11.75 9.93
C THR A 521 27.01 10.98 9.01
N GLY A 522 27.49 9.85 8.48
CA GLY A 522 26.73 8.90 7.67
C GLY A 522 26.94 7.46 8.12
N TYR A 523 26.03 6.59 7.70
CA TYR A 523 26.07 5.15 7.93
C TYR A 523 26.41 4.44 6.62
N TYR A 524 27.40 3.56 6.64
CA TYR A 524 27.92 2.92 5.44
C TYR A 524 28.09 1.42 5.66
N ARG A 525 27.93 0.66 4.62
CA ARG A 525 28.44 -0.69 4.57
C ARG A 525 29.96 -0.63 4.63
N ALA A 526 30.58 -1.46 5.45
CA ALA A 526 32.04 -1.44 5.62
C ALA A 526 32.81 -1.89 4.37
N ASP A 527 32.15 -2.67 3.51
CA ASP A 527 32.64 -3.15 2.21
C ASP A 527 32.36 -2.17 1.04
N ASP A 528 31.64 -1.07 1.30
CA ASP A 528 31.26 -0.05 0.30
C ASP A 528 31.46 1.36 0.86
N LEU A 529 32.69 1.67 1.26
CA LEU A 529 33.06 2.99 1.77
C LEU A 529 33.49 3.91 0.63
N PRO A 530 33.00 5.16 0.58
CA PRO A 530 33.54 6.13 -0.37
C PRO A 530 35.00 6.47 -0.04
N ASP A 531 35.74 6.92 -1.05
CA ASP A 531 37.13 7.39 -0.88
C ASP A 531 37.21 8.54 0.12
N THR A 532 38.42 8.76 0.66
CA THR A 532 38.70 9.92 1.52
C THR A 532 38.83 11.19 0.67
N CYS A 533 38.13 12.24 1.08
CA CYS A 533 38.19 13.55 0.44
C CYS A 533 39.59 14.16 0.55
N ASN A 534 40.20 14.37 -0.60
CA ASN A 534 41.53 15.02 -0.76
C ASN A 534 41.44 16.36 -1.49
N TYR A 535 40.24 16.89 -1.70
CA TYR A 535 40.05 18.17 -2.36
C TYR A 535 40.55 19.33 -1.49
N SER A 536 41.19 20.30 -2.14
CA SER A 536 41.42 21.62 -1.52
C SER A 536 40.11 22.41 -1.64
N HIS A 537 39.42 22.56 -0.52
CA HIS A 537 38.20 23.35 -0.41
C HIS A 537 38.53 24.85 -0.36
N SER A 538 39.07 25.42 -1.45
CA SER A 538 39.19 26.88 -1.58
C SER A 538 37.82 27.45 -1.94
N SER A 539 37.41 28.48 -1.24
CA SER A 539 36.16 29.20 -1.38
C SER A 539 35.77 29.44 -2.84
N GLY A 540 34.81 28.67 -3.37
CA GLY A 540 34.04 29.14 -4.50
C GLY A 540 33.86 28.29 -5.75
N VAL A 541 34.27 27.02 -5.86
CA VAL A 541 33.79 26.15 -6.96
C VAL A 541 33.79 24.69 -6.49
N THR A 542 32.62 24.12 -6.32
CA THR A 542 32.41 22.67 -6.15
C THR A 542 32.21 22.03 -7.51
N GLN A 543 33.22 21.32 -8.04
CA GLN A 543 32.98 20.28 -9.02
C GLN A 543 32.76 18.99 -8.24
N ALA A 544 31.51 18.50 -8.19
CA ALA A 544 31.21 17.15 -7.76
C ALA A 544 31.85 16.17 -8.74
N ALA A 545 32.70 15.27 -8.24
CA ALA A 545 33.17 14.15 -9.03
C ALA A 545 31.95 13.24 -9.32
N GLN A 546 31.60 13.08 -10.59
CA GLN A 546 30.73 11.99 -11.02
C GLN A 546 31.46 10.67 -10.71
N PRO A 547 30.76 9.66 -10.15
CA PRO A 547 31.33 8.32 -10.12
C PRO A 547 31.70 7.94 -11.55
N ALA A 548 32.92 7.49 -11.76
CA ALA A 548 33.34 6.93 -13.03
C ALA A 548 32.37 5.82 -13.39
N ALA A 549 31.69 5.95 -14.52
CA ALA A 549 30.85 4.91 -15.06
C ALA A 549 31.78 3.78 -15.53
N ASP A 550 32.14 2.92 -14.60
CA ASP A 550 32.67 1.60 -14.96
C ASP A 550 31.47 0.76 -15.38
N GLN A 551 31.42 0.44 -16.67
CA GLN A 551 30.37 -0.40 -17.26
C GLN A 551 30.59 -1.84 -16.82
N THR A 552 30.37 -2.14 -15.56
CA THR A 552 30.16 -3.53 -15.14
C THR A 552 28.69 -3.86 -15.44
N THR A 553 28.49 -4.50 -16.58
CA THR A 553 27.22 -5.20 -16.89
C THR A 553 26.93 -6.14 -15.74
N ILE A 554 25.89 -5.84 -14.96
CA ILE A 554 25.31 -6.76 -14.00
C ILE A 554 24.86 -7.98 -14.82
N PRO A 555 25.32 -9.21 -14.54
CA PRO A 555 24.83 -10.38 -15.25
C PRO A 555 23.32 -10.48 -15.03
N ALA A 556 22.55 -10.50 -16.10
CA ALA A 556 21.14 -10.87 -16.01
C ALA A 556 21.10 -12.32 -15.50
N ASP A 557 20.56 -12.52 -14.31
CA ASP A 557 20.25 -13.86 -13.82
C ASP A 557 19.15 -14.45 -14.70
N THR A 558 19.55 -15.32 -15.64
CA THR A 558 18.68 -16.03 -16.58
C THR A 558 18.24 -17.38 -16.02
N SER A 559 18.27 -17.59 -14.72
CA SER A 559 17.77 -18.83 -14.12
C SER A 559 16.26 -18.74 -13.86
N GLY A 560 15.45 -19.28 -14.80
CA GLY A 560 14.10 -19.70 -14.49
C GLY A 560 12.96 -19.18 -15.37
N LEU A 561 13.10 -19.29 -16.68
CA LEU A 561 11.95 -19.37 -17.58
C LEU A 561 12.18 -20.57 -18.52
N ASP A 562 11.99 -21.76 -17.98
CA ASP A 562 11.68 -22.92 -18.81
C ASP A 562 10.17 -22.95 -19.02
N THR A 563 9.81 -22.70 -20.25
CA THR A 563 8.47 -22.95 -20.79
C THR A 563 8.30 -24.45 -21.01
N ASP A 564 7.32 -25.05 -20.34
CA ASP A 564 6.48 -26.12 -20.88
C ASP A 564 5.01 -25.91 -20.47
#